data_4edb0689da484b41f07e9b47d322c206
#
_entry.id   4edb0689da484b41f07e9b47d322c206
#
_cell.length_a   1.000
_cell.length_b   1.000
_cell.length_c   1.000
_cell.angle_alpha   90.00
_cell.angle_beta   90.00
_cell.angle_gamma   90.00
#
_symmetry.space_group_name_H-M   'P 1'
#
loop_
_entity.id
_entity.type
_entity.pdbx_description
1 polymer ?
#
loop_
_entity_poly.entity_id
_entity_poly.type
_entity_poly.pdbx_seq_one_letter_code
_entity_poly.pdbx_strand_id
1 'polypeptide(L)'
;MTEDEKKKIILQWREKDLQKCLYEKDFMSLAKSKIESWKNELVNVAVLGRTGVGKSRFINAIRDCQSEKESDYAPTGSTETTSTPKAYPHPRNKLLQLWDLPGIGTKNFPRKDYIRHEKIRFYSYDIYIIMASDRFTEDEVFFAEKLDESGKVFIFVRSRVDINLDGVDDMEAEVNKIRKDCEEIVKTSTVKSKDVYLISSKLVDHRYLDFPKLIERLVEKSSGLKKEAVMYSLQYNTKKMINGKAGALESRLVWTGLKAAFGAAILVPDLSLTVDYRSISSEMEFYRKTLGITDSDLQDLAKITGKTVDVLKHEYKLQTFDIFKITTKDVTELGMQFAPYLKHISMSEALESTVKSLPVISSALGFGISFATAYCFLRSNLHLMLEDARTMFDILLKETGSEILYIN
;
A
#
# COMPACT_ATOMS: atom_id res chain seq x y z
N MET A 1 -11.04 -12.22 14.25
CA MET A 1 -10.67 -13.60 13.86
C MET A 1 -9.88 -14.21 14.98
N THR A 2 -10.40 -15.26 15.61
CA THR A 2 -9.78 -15.92 16.76
C THR A 2 -8.55 -16.73 16.31
N GLU A 3 -7.63 -17.04 17.23
CA GLU A 3 -6.47 -17.90 16.95
C GLU A 3 -6.89 -19.27 16.36
N ASP A 4 -8.04 -19.79 16.77
CA ASP A 4 -8.60 -21.04 16.27
C ASP A 4 -9.17 -20.91 14.84
N GLU A 5 -9.75 -19.77 14.48
CA GLU A 5 -10.16 -19.50 13.10
C GLU A 5 -8.95 -19.35 12.17
N LYS A 6 -7.88 -18.69 12.64
CA LYS A 6 -6.61 -18.61 11.91
C LYS A 6 -5.97 -19.99 11.73
N LYS A 7 -5.97 -20.82 12.78
CA LYS A 7 -5.51 -22.24 12.70
C LYS A 7 -6.36 -23.05 11.73
N LYS A 8 -7.67 -22.85 11.71
CA LYS A 8 -8.60 -23.56 10.83
C LYS A 8 -8.42 -23.19 9.36
N ILE A 9 -8.17 -21.91 9.07
CA ILE A 9 -7.84 -21.43 7.72
C ILE A 9 -6.49 -21.98 7.25
N ILE A 10 -5.46 -21.97 8.11
CA ILE A 10 -4.15 -22.56 7.83
C ILE A 10 -4.28 -24.08 7.63
N LEU A 11 -5.15 -24.78 8.39
CA LEU A 11 -5.40 -26.22 8.27
C LEU A 11 -6.26 -26.59 7.05
N GLN A 12 -7.25 -25.80 6.67
CA GLN A 12 -8.02 -26.03 5.44
C GLN A 12 -7.19 -25.83 4.16
N TRP A 13 -6.24 -24.90 4.19
CA TRP A 13 -5.26 -24.72 3.12
C TRP A 13 -4.27 -25.88 3.04
N ARG A 14 -3.96 -26.54 4.17
CA ARG A 14 -3.00 -27.64 4.25
C ARG A 14 -3.39 -28.89 3.48
N GLU A 15 -4.67 -29.27 3.48
CA GLU A 15 -5.04 -30.58 2.93
C GLU A 15 -5.23 -30.61 1.42
N LYS A 16 -5.84 -29.59 0.83
CA LYS A 16 -6.16 -29.60 -0.60
C LYS A 16 -5.10 -28.98 -1.49
N ASP A 17 -4.52 -27.86 -1.09
CA ASP A 17 -3.59 -27.12 -1.95
C ASP A 17 -2.16 -27.57 -1.81
N LEU A 18 -1.70 -27.98 -0.61
CA LEU A 18 -0.36 -28.54 -0.41
C LEU A 18 -0.18 -29.92 -1.06
N GLN A 19 -1.19 -30.80 -0.97
CA GLN A 19 -1.13 -32.08 -1.67
C GLN A 19 -1.08 -31.88 -3.19
N LYS A 20 -1.89 -30.99 -3.72
CA LYS A 20 -1.87 -30.67 -5.14
C LYS A 20 -0.54 -30.03 -5.58
N CYS A 21 0.02 -29.15 -4.75
CA CYS A 21 1.28 -28.45 -5.02
C CYS A 21 2.50 -29.38 -4.96
N LEU A 22 2.53 -30.37 -4.05
CA LEU A 22 3.64 -31.31 -3.91
C LEU A 22 3.73 -32.30 -5.09
N TYR A 23 2.63 -32.51 -5.81
CA TYR A 23 2.58 -33.34 -7.01
C TYR A 23 2.77 -32.56 -8.32
N GLU A 24 2.70 -31.22 -8.31
CA GLU A 24 2.94 -30.43 -9.50
C GLU A 24 4.42 -30.13 -9.68
N LYS A 25 4.96 -30.47 -10.86
CA LYS A 25 6.36 -30.19 -11.28
C LYS A 25 6.73 -28.69 -11.22
N ASP A 26 5.81 -27.80 -10.85
CA ASP A 26 5.94 -26.36 -10.96
C ASP A 26 5.57 -25.58 -9.67
N PHE A 27 5.84 -26.20 -8.51
CA PHE A 27 5.56 -25.57 -7.20
C PHE A 27 6.20 -24.19 -7.04
N MET A 28 7.45 -24.02 -7.51
CA MET A 28 8.16 -22.73 -7.42
C MET A 28 7.45 -21.62 -8.23
N SER A 29 6.92 -21.99 -9.40
CA SER A 29 6.12 -21.07 -10.22
C SER A 29 4.81 -20.71 -9.55
N LEU A 30 4.13 -21.69 -8.93
CA LEU A 30 2.90 -21.43 -8.17
C LEU A 30 3.14 -20.54 -6.96
N ALA A 31 4.16 -20.80 -6.15
CA ALA A 31 4.52 -19.98 -5.01
C ALA A 31 4.86 -18.54 -5.44
N LYS A 32 5.65 -18.38 -6.50
CA LYS A 32 5.95 -17.10 -7.11
C LYS A 32 4.67 -16.39 -7.59
N SER A 33 3.80 -17.11 -8.27
CA SER A 33 2.51 -16.55 -8.73
C SER A 33 1.67 -16.05 -7.57
N LYS A 34 1.55 -16.81 -6.48
CA LYS A 34 0.79 -16.39 -5.29
C LYS A 34 1.39 -15.18 -4.58
N ILE A 35 2.72 -15.09 -4.52
CA ILE A 35 3.43 -13.96 -3.91
C ILE A 35 3.31 -12.70 -4.79
N GLU A 36 3.33 -12.84 -6.11
CA GLU A 36 3.43 -11.73 -7.06
C GLU A 36 2.14 -11.43 -7.84
N SER A 37 1.04 -12.16 -7.57
CA SER A 37 -0.24 -12.01 -8.30
C SER A 37 -0.75 -10.56 -8.36
N TRP A 38 -0.61 -9.82 -7.27
CA TRP A 38 -1.00 -8.41 -7.21
C TRP A 38 -0.24 -7.51 -8.19
N LYS A 39 0.98 -7.89 -8.59
CA LYS A 39 1.79 -7.14 -9.57
C LYS A 39 1.22 -7.24 -10.99
N ASN A 40 0.36 -8.22 -11.25
CA ASN A 40 -0.25 -8.44 -12.56
C ASN A 40 -1.64 -7.82 -12.68
N GLU A 41 -2.11 -7.15 -11.64
CA GLU A 41 -3.44 -6.54 -11.60
C GLU A 41 -3.39 -5.11 -12.14
N LEU A 42 -4.08 -4.88 -13.24
CA LEU A 42 -4.26 -3.54 -13.79
C LEU A 42 -5.30 -2.77 -12.97
N VAL A 43 -4.88 -1.65 -12.39
CA VAL A 43 -5.74 -0.74 -11.65
C VAL A 43 -5.71 0.62 -12.33
N ASN A 44 -6.87 1.08 -12.79
CA ASN A 44 -7.03 2.37 -13.45
C ASN A 44 -7.77 3.35 -12.54
N VAL A 45 -7.08 4.36 -12.03
CA VAL A 45 -7.66 5.45 -11.25
C VAL A 45 -7.76 6.69 -12.12
N ALA A 46 -8.97 7.12 -12.45
CA ALA A 46 -9.22 8.30 -13.26
C ALA A 46 -9.37 9.56 -12.39
N VAL A 47 -8.71 10.64 -12.77
CA VAL A 47 -8.82 11.95 -12.12
C VAL A 47 -9.64 12.86 -13.02
N LEU A 48 -10.82 13.24 -12.55
CA LEU A 48 -11.86 14.00 -13.23
C LEU A 48 -12.05 15.35 -12.55
N GLY A 49 -12.33 16.38 -13.30
CA GLY A 49 -12.59 17.73 -12.79
C GLY A 49 -12.26 18.81 -13.82
N ARG A 50 -12.63 20.05 -13.53
CA ARG A 50 -12.43 21.20 -14.43
C ARG A 50 -10.95 21.47 -14.67
N THR A 51 -10.66 22.24 -15.72
CA THR A 51 -9.29 22.71 -15.98
C THR A 51 -8.80 23.56 -14.80
N GLY A 52 -7.53 23.36 -14.41
CA GLY A 52 -6.91 24.15 -13.34
C GLY A 52 -7.19 23.66 -11.91
N VAL A 53 -8.05 22.66 -11.66
CA VAL A 53 -8.31 22.17 -10.29
C VAL A 53 -7.15 21.40 -9.64
N GLY A 54 -6.07 21.17 -10.37
CA GLY A 54 -4.87 20.52 -9.81
C GLY A 54 -4.77 19.02 -10.05
N LYS A 55 -5.47 18.45 -11.05
CA LYS A 55 -5.43 17.01 -11.38
C LYS A 55 -4.01 16.48 -11.58
N SER A 56 -3.25 17.08 -12.49
CA SER A 56 -1.86 16.64 -12.77
C SER A 56 -0.95 16.77 -11.54
N ARG A 57 -1.13 17.82 -10.72
CA ARG A 57 -0.37 17.97 -9.47
C ARG A 57 -0.73 16.89 -8.45
N PHE A 58 -2.01 16.54 -8.33
CA PHE A 58 -2.47 15.42 -7.50
C PHE A 58 -1.87 14.09 -7.97
N ILE A 59 -1.84 13.84 -9.28
CA ILE A 59 -1.22 12.66 -9.88
C ILE A 59 0.26 12.57 -9.51
N ASN A 60 0.99 13.68 -9.57
CA ASN A 60 2.39 13.71 -9.16
C ASN A 60 2.54 13.46 -7.64
N ALA A 61 1.69 14.08 -6.82
CA ALA A 61 1.72 13.90 -5.37
C ALA A 61 1.47 12.45 -4.94
N ILE A 62 0.45 11.78 -5.50
CA ILE A 62 0.15 10.39 -5.15
C ILE A 62 1.22 9.41 -5.64
N ARG A 63 1.96 9.77 -6.70
CA ARG A 63 3.07 8.99 -7.26
C ARG A 63 4.41 9.31 -6.61
N ASP A 64 4.44 10.26 -5.67
CA ASP A 64 5.64 10.80 -5.05
C ASP A 64 6.67 11.32 -6.07
N CYS A 65 6.19 11.94 -7.15
CA CYS A 65 7.01 12.59 -8.17
C CYS A 65 7.13 14.08 -7.84
N GLN A 66 8.33 14.51 -7.45
CA GLN A 66 8.55 15.87 -6.94
C GLN A 66 9.17 16.83 -7.96
N SER A 67 9.75 16.30 -9.03
CA SER A 67 10.53 17.09 -9.98
C SER A 67 10.05 16.92 -11.42
N GLU A 68 9.95 18.04 -12.16
CA GLU A 68 9.69 18.03 -13.60
C GLU A 68 10.79 17.32 -14.43
N LYS A 69 11.94 17.07 -13.82
CA LYS A 69 13.03 16.31 -14.43
C LYS A 69 12.80 14.79 -14.46
N GLU A 70 11.81 14.31 -13.72
CA GLU A 70 11.43 12.91 -13.75
C GLU A 70 10.70 12.59 -15.05
N SER A 71 11.12 11.51 -15.72
CA SER A 71 10.66 11.14 -17.08
C SER A 71 9.15 10.98 -17.22
N ASP A 72 8.47 10.68 -16.10
CA ASP A 72 7.03 10.40 -16.05
C ASP A 72 6.24 11.49 -15.30
N TYR A 73 6.81 12.67 -15.08
CA TYR A 73 6.12 13.77 -14.41
C TYR A 73 4.91 14.25 -15.22
N ALA A 74 3.76 14.39 -14.57
CA ALA A 74 2.57 14.97 -15.20
C ALA A 74 2.74 16.49 -15.31
N PRO A 75 2.75 17.08 -16.53
CA PRO A 75 2.93 18.50 -16.69
C PRO A 75 1.87 19.29 -15.93
N THR A 76 2.30 20.30 -15.18
CA THR A 76 1.41 21.15 -14.41
C THR A 76 1.33 22.54 -15.05
N GLY A 77 0.12 23.07 -15.20
CA GLY A 77 -0.09 24.40 -15.77
C GLY A 77 -1.45 24.98 -15.41
N SER A 78 -1.64 26.27 -15.64
CA SER A 78 -2.92 26.96 -15.45
C SER A 78 -3.83 26.91 -16.70
N THR A 79 -3.29 26.48 -17.82
CA THR A 79 -4.01 26.34 -19.10
C THR A 79 -4.38 24.88 -19.34
N GLU A 80 -5.24 24.60 -20.33
CA GLU A 80 -5.64 23.24 -20.72
C GLU A 80 -4.42 22.49 -21.26
N THR A 81 -3.76 21.72 -20.37
CA THR A 81 -2.56 20.93 -20.70
C THR A 81 -2.91 19.53 -21.19
N THR A 82 -4.13 19.05 -20.91
CA THR A 82 -4.56 17.67 -21.21
C THR A 82 -5.69 17.71 -22.25
N SER A 83 -5.34 17.47 -23.51
CA SER A 83 -6.30 17.38 -24.63
C SER A 83 -6.79 15.96 -24.92
N THR A 84 -6.14 14.95 -24.34
CA THR A 84 -6.52 13.53 -24.43
C THR A 84 -6.22 12.86 -23.09
N PRO A 85 -6.98 11.84 -22.68
CA PRO A 85 -6.67 11.06 -21.49
C PRO A 85 -5.24 10.53 -21.54
N LYS A 86 -4.48 10.76 -20.48
CA LYS A 86 -3.09 10.31 -20.39
C LYS A 86 -2.87 9.50 -19.10
N ALA A 87 -2.32 8.30 -19.26
CA ALA A 87 -1.96 7.44 -18.14
C ALA A 87 -0.58 7.78 -17.61
N TYR A 88 -0.48 7.80 -16.28
CA TYR A 88 0.77 7.96 -15.54
C TYR A 88 0.93 6.75 -14.62
N PRO A 89 1.78 5.77 -15.00
CA PRO A 89 2.00 4.59 -14.18
C PRO A 89 2.70 4.95 -12.87
N HIS A 90 2.31 4.29 -11.80
CA HIS A 90 2.95 4.49 -10.50
C HIS A 90 4.39 3.94 -10.51
N PRO A 91 5.41 4.65 -9.97
CA PRO A 91 6.82 4.22 -10.03
C PRO A 91 7.06 2.81 -9.48
N ARG A 92 6.38 2.44 -8.38
CA ARG A 92 6.52 1.13 -7.73
C ARG A 92 5.70 0.01 -8.37
N ASN A 93 4.66 0.34 -9.13
CA ASN A 93 3.81 -0.64 -9.81
C ASN A 93 3.25 -0.05 -11.10
N LYS A 94 3.82 -0.41 -12.22
CA LYS A 94 3.44 0.11 -13.55
C LYS A 94 2.00 -0.20 -13.96
N LEU A 95 1.35 -1.19 -13.31
CA LEU A 95 -0.05 -1.54 -13.55
C LEU A 95 -1.03 -0.76 -12.66
N LEU A 96 -0.58 -0.01 -11.66
CA LEU A 96 -1.37 1.04 -11.03
C LEU A 96 -1.22 2.31 -11.87
N GLN A 97 -2.25 2.63 -12.65
CA GLN A 97 -2.25 3.75 -13.59
C GLN A 97 -3.18 4.86 -13.10
N LEU A 98 -2.62 6.06 -13.02
CA LEU A 98 -3.35 7.28 -12.70
C LEU A 98 -3.61 8.02 -14.00
N TRP A 99 -4.87 8.21 -14.36
CA TRP A 99 -5.29 8.81 -15.62
C TRP A 99 -5.66 10.28 -15.41
N ASP A 100 -4.92 11.17 -16.06
CA ASP A 100 -5.29 12.58 -16.18
C ASP A 100 -6.31 12.73 -17.30
N LEU A 101 -7.55 13.04 -16.93
CA LEU A 101 -8.62 13.25 -17.91
C LEU A 101 -8.71 14.73 -18.31
N PRO A 102 -9.09 15.01 -19.57
CA PRO A 102 -9.34 16.37 -20.03
C PRO A 102 -10.28 17.14 -19.13
N GLY A 103 -10.08 18.43 -19.01
CA GLY A 103 -10.93 19.29 -18.18
C GLY A 103 -12.39 19.30 -18.63
N ILE A 104 -13.29 19.12 -17.67
CA ILE A 104 -14.74 19.17 -17.90
C ILE A 104 -15.17 20.61 -18.27
N GLY A 105 -16.16 20.73 -19.16
CA GLY A 105 -16.78 22.01 -19.50
C GLY A 105 -15.94 22.92 -20.40
N THR A 106 -14.87 22.39 -20.99
CA THR A 106 -14.10 23.12 -22.00
C THR A 106 -14.80 23.09 -23.37
N LYS A 107 -14.38 23.95 -24.30
CA LYS A 107 -14.93 23.95 -25.67
C LYS A 107 -14.77 22.60 -26.37
N ASN A 108 -13.66 21.89 -26.07
CA ASN A 108 -13.34 20.60 -26.66
C ASN A 108 -14.08 19.45 -25.97
N PHE A 109 -14.47 19.64 -24.71
CA PHE A 109 -15.08 18.61 -23.87
C PHE A 109 -16.30 19.18 -23.12
N PRO A 110 -17.39 19.53 -23.86
CA PRO A 110 -18.61 19.99 -23.22
C PRO A 110 -19.28 18.88 -22.41
N ARG A 111 -19.92 19.24 -21.29
CA ARG A 111 -20.56 18.30 -20.35
C ARG A 111 -21.43 17.24 -21.05
N LYS A 112 -22.22 17.66 -22.05
CA LYS A 112 -23.19 16.78 -22.74
C LYS A 112 -22.52 15.64 -23.50
N ASP A 113 -21.35 15.89 -24.07
CA ASP A 113 -20.63 14.95 -24.95
C ASP A 113 -19.53 14.19 -24.22
N TYR A 114 -19.13 14.65 -23.04
CA TYR A 114 -18.00 14.12 -22.29
C TYR A 114 -18.10 12.62 -22.02
N ILE A 115 -19.26 12.14 -21.58
CA ILE A 115 -19.50 10.73 -21.24
C ILE A 115 -19.44 9.83 -22.48
N ARG A 116 -19.90 10.34 -23.63
CA ARG A 116 -19.96 9.58 -24.89
C ARG A 116 -18.69 9.72 -25.74
N HIS A 117 -17.76 10.56 -25.29
CA HIS A 117 -16.56 10.85 -26.06
C HIS A 117 -15.64 9.63 -26.12
N GLU A 118 -15.41 9.09 -27.33
CA GLU A 118 -14.69 7.82 -27.56
C GLU A 118 -13.29 7.79 -26.93
N LYS A 119 -12.57 8.92 -26.96
CA LYS A 119 -11.21 9.01 -26.39
C LYS A 119 -11.23 8.95 -24.86
N ILE A 120 -12.28 9.43 -24.19
CA ILE A 120 -12.36 9.50 -22.73
C ILE A 120 -12.64 8.13 -22.13
N ARG A 121 -13.43 7.28 -22.82
CA ARG A 121 -13.83 5.95 -22.32
C ARG A 121 -14.37 6.01 -20.89
N PHE A 122 -15.32 6.92 -20.65
CA PHE A 122 -15.76 7.34 -19.32
C PHE A 122 -16.05 6.20 -18.33
N TYR A 123 -16.53 5.06 -18.76
CA TYR A 123 -16.85 3.94 -17.88
C TYR A 123 -15.78 2.84 -17.79
N SER A 124 -14.58 3.05 -18.34
CA SER A 124 -13.54 2.01 -18.40
C SER A 124 -12.61 1.96 -17.20
N TYR A 125 -12.66 2.95 -16.30
CA TYR A 125 -11.77 3.03 -15.14
C TYR A 125 -12.37 2.30 -13.93
N ASP A 126 -11.49 1.92 -12.98
CA ASP A 126 -11.90 1.19 -11.77
C ASP A 126 -12.39 2.15 -10.68
N ILE A 127 -11.68 3.26 -10.47
CA ILE A 127 -11.98 4.26 -9.44
C ILE A 127 -11.88 5.64 -10.05
N TYR A 128 -12.77 6.55 -9.64
CA TYR A 128 -12.78 7.93 -10.09
C TYR A 128 -12.54 8.89 -8.93
N ILE A 129 -11.61 9.82 -9.12
CA ILE A 129 -11.38 10.95 -8.23
C ILE A 129 -12.03 12.16 -8.87
N ILE A 130 -13.13 12.65 -8.29
CA ILE A 130 -13.84 13.84 -8.76
C ILE A 130 -13.30 15.04 -8.03
N MET A 131 -12.55 15.90 -8.71
CA MET A 131 -11.81 17.01 -8.10
C MET A 131 -12.44 18.35 -8.38
N ALA A 132 -12.57 19.17 -7.32
CA ALA A 132 -12.85 20.59 -7.37
C ALA A 132 -11.75 21.38 -6.65
N SER A 133 -11.47 22.62 -7.04
CA SER A 133 -10.48 23.48 -6.40
C SER A 133 -11.11 24.59 -5.55
N ASP A 134 -12.41 24.72 -5.61
CA ASP A 134 -13.20 25.67 -4.85
C ASP A 134 -14.41 24.91 -4.28
N ARG A 135 -15.60 25.17 -4.68
CA ARG A 135 -16.79 24.38 -4.32
C ARG A 135 -17.14 23.41 -5.46
N PHE A 136 -17.81 22.31 -5.15
CA PHE A 136 -18.38 21.45 -6.17
C PHE A 136 -19.48 22.17 -6.94
N THR A 137 -19.50 21.97 -8.24
CA THR A 137 -20.51 22.54 -9.14
C THR A 137 -21.47 21.46 -9.62
N GLU A 138 -22.50 21.86 -10.34
CA GLU A 138 -23.43 20.92 -10.99
C GLU A 138 -22.73 19.92 -11.91
N ASP A 139 -21.56 20.29 -12.48
CA ASP A 139 -20.82 19.39 -13.36
C ASP A 139 -20.22 18.21 -12.58
N GLU A 140 -19.53 18.47 -11.48
CA GLU A 140 -18.94 17.41 -10.64
C GLU A 140 -20.04 16.52 -10.07
N VAL A 141 -21.15 17.08 -9.60
CA VAL A 141 -22.29 16.34 -9.10
C VAL A 141 -22.92 15.47 -10.20
N PHE A 142 -23.13 16.03 -11.40
CA PHE A 142 -23.68 15.29 -12.54
C PHE A 142 -22.82 14.06 -12.89
N PHE A 143 -21.49 14.20 -12.94
CA PHE A 143 -20.61 13.07 -13.23
C PHE A 143 -20.62 12.02 -12.11
N ALA A 144 -20.70 12.45 -10.85
CA ALA A 144 -20.84 11.55 -9.72
C ALA A 144 -22.14 10.74 -9.81
N GLU A 145 -23.27 11.36 -10.15
CA GLU A 145 -24.55 10.69 -10.36
C GLU A 145 -24.48 9.65 -11.49
N LYS A 146 -23.84 9.99 -12.61
CA LYS A 146 -23.67 9.05 -13.74
C LYS A 146 -22.77 7.86 -13.39
N LEU A 147 -21.77 8.07 -12.56
CA LEU A 147 -20.91 6.99 -12.06
C LEU A 147 -21.66 6.12 -11.05
N ASP A 148 -22.44 6.71 -10.13
CA ASP A 148 -23.26 5.96 -9.16
C ASP A 148 -24.35 5.11 -9.84
N GLU A 149 -25.06 5.68 -10.81
CA GLU A 149 -26.04 4.99 -11.68
C GLU A 149 -25.42 3.75 -12.36
N SER A 150 -24.14 3.84 -12.74
CA SER A 150 -23.39 2.77 -13.42
C SER A 150 -22.65 1.84 -12.46
N GLY A 151 -22.87 1.97 -11.15
CA GLY A 151 -22.19 1.16 -10.12
C GLY A 151 -20.68 1.36 -10.05
N LYS A 152 -20.17 2.50 -10.56
CA LYS A 152 -18.74 2.82 -10.52
C LYS A 152 -18.35 3.44 -9.19
N VAL A 153 -17.13 3.15 -8.75
CA VAL A 153 -16.56 3.72 -7.54
C VAL A 153 -16.04 5.12 -7.81
N PHE A 154 -16.43 6.08 -7.00
CA PHE A 154 -15.92 7.44 -7.07
C PHE A 154 -15.70 8.04 -5.68
N ILE A 155 -14.87 9.09 -5.61
CA ILE A 155 -14.50 9.80 -4.39
C ILE A 155 -14.46 11.29 -4.71
N PHE A 156 -15.12 12.12 -3.90
CA PHE A 156 -15.06 13.57 -4.01
C PHE A 156 -13.80 14.13 -3.34
N VAL A 157 -13.07 14.99 -4.03
CA VAL A 157 -11.85 15.61 -3.54
C VAL A 157 -11.87 17.11 -3.76
N ARG A 158 -11.79 17.88 -2.68
CA ARG A 158 -11.56 19.33 -2.68
C ARG A 158 -10.05 19.57 -2.58
N SER A 159 -9.45 20.02 -3.64
CA SER A 159 -8.02 20.29 -3.74
C SER A 159 -7.67 21.74 -3.41
N ARG A 160 -6.36 22.06 -3.34
CA ARG A 160 -5.83 23.41 -3.11
C ARG A 160 -6.30 24.07 -1.82
N VAL A 161 -6.60 23.31 -0.79
CA VAL A 161 -7.03 23.87 0.49
C VAL A 161 -5.94 24.72 1.15
N ASP A 162 -4.67 24.45 0.83
CA ASP A 162 -3.52 25.28 1.24
C ASP A 162 -3.70 26.77 0.91
N ILE A 163 -4.36 27.10 -0.19
CA ILE A 163 -4.62 28.51 -0.58
C ILE A 163 -5.57 29.19 0.40
N ASN A 164 -6.54 28.45 0.93
CA ASN A 164 -7.52 28.97 1.89
C ASN A 164 -6.93 29.09 3.29
N LEU A 165 -5.84 28.38 3.60
CA LEU A 165 -5.19 28.39 4.91
C LEU A 165 -4.07 29.43 5.02
N ASP A 166 -3.70 30.05 3.90
CA ASP A 166 -2.64 31.08 3.87
C ASP A 166 -3.09 32.32 4.63
N GLY A 167 -2.34 32.69 5.67
CA GLY A 167 -2.64 33.85 6.52
C GLY A 167 -3.83 33.68 7.48
N VAL A 168 -4.35 32.46 7.68
CA VAL A 168 -5.44 32.17 8.60
C VAL A 168 -4.91 31.74 9.99
N ASP A 169 -5.35 32.40 11.04
CA ASP A 169 -4.93 32.07 12.42
C ASP A 169 -5.52 30.76 12.92
N ASP A 170 -6.81 30.50 12.67
CA ASP A 170 -7.50 29.27 13.04
C ASP A 170 -7.73 28.38 11.81
N MET A 171 -6.70 27.63 11.45
CA MET A 171 -6.74 26.73 10.30
C MET A 171 -7.78 25.62 10.44
N GLU A 172 -8.01 25.14 11.67
CA GLU A 172 -8.97 24.06 11.94
C GLU A 172 -10.40 24.54 11.69
N ALA A 173 -10.76 25.71 12.21
CA ALA A 173 -12.07 26.30 11.96
C ALA A 173 -12.33 26.54 10.48
N GLU A 174 -11.33 27.03 9.72
CA GLU A 174 -11.48 27.27 8.28
C GLU A 174 -11.61 25.95 7.50
N VAL A 175 -10.84 24.91 7.84
CA VAL A 175 -10.99 23.58 7.23
C VAL A 175 -12.38 23.00 7.50
N ASN A 176 -12.88 23.13 8.73
CA ASN A 176 -14.22 22.64 9.09
C ASN A 176 -15.33 23.38 8.34
N LYS A 177 -15.18 24.67 8.12
CA LYS A 177 -16.09 25.48 7.31
C LYS A 177 -16.10 25.03 5.86
N ILE A 178 -14.92 24.89 5.23
CA ILE A 178 -14.78 24.38 3.85
C ILE A 178 -15.41 22.99 3.71
N ARG A 179 -15.19 22.13 4.69
CA ARG A 179 -15.77 20.78 4.71
C ARG A 179 -17.29 20.82 4.70
N LYS A 180 -17.87 21.62 5.59
CA LYS A 180 -19.32 21.78 5.71
C LYS A 180 -19.92 22.28 4.40
N ASP A 181 -19.33 23.31 3.79
CA ASP A 181 -19.79 23.87 2.52
C ASP A 181 -19.76 22.83 1.39
N CYS A 182 -18.71 22.01 1.30
CA CYS A 182 -18.58 20.93 0.31
C CYS A 182 -19.61 19.82 0.55
N GLU A 183 -19.78 19.40 1.82
CA GLU A 183 -20.73 18.35 2.19
C GLU A 183 -22.18 18.77 1.93
N GLU A 184 -22.55 20.02 2.19
CA GLU A 184 -23.89 20.53 1.92
C GLU A 184 -24.25 20.39 0.45
N ILE A 185 -23.33 20.71 -0.48
CA ILE A 185 -23.54 20.56 -1.91
C ILE A 185 -23.71 19.08 -2.28
N VAL A 186 -22.83 18.20 -1.78
CA VAL A 186 -22.89 16.78 -2.09
C VAL A 186 -24.14 16.13 -1.45
N LYS A 187 -24.61 16.59 -0.28
CA LYS A 187 -25.83 16.10 0.38
C LYS A 187 -27.10 16.34 -0.45
N THR A 188 -27.13 17.40 -1.27
CA THR A 188 -28.29 17.68 -2.15
C THR A 188 -28.37 16.75 -3.36
N SER A 189 -27.27 16.06 -3.70
CA SER A 189 -27.21 15.10 -4.82
C SER A 189 -27.89 13.76 -4.49
N THR A 190 -28.16 12.98 -5.52
CA THR A 190 -28.77 11.63 -5.39
C THR A 190 -27.77 10.52 -5.11
N VAL A 191 -26.47 10.83 -5.10
CA VAL A 191 -25.40 9.83 -4.94
C VAL A 191 -25.38 9.19 -3.55
N LYS A 192 -24.98 7.91 -3.50
CA LYS A 192 -24.87 7.12 -2.27
C LYS A 192 -23.64 7.50 -1.42
N SER A 193 -22.50 7.69 -2.08
CA SER A 193 -21.26 8.07 -1.39
C SER A 193 -21.15 9.58 -1.32
N LYS A 194 -21.14 10.14 -0.12
CA LYS A 194 -21.12 11.59 0.14
C LYS A 194 -19.84 12.05 0.84
N ASP A 195 -18.85 11.16 0.92
CA ASP A 195 -17.57 11.46 1.58
C ASP A 195 -16.75 12.45 0.74
N VAL A 196 -16.34 13.54 1.37
CA VAL A 196 -15.51 14.57 0.75
C VAL A 196 -14.16 14.62 1.44
N TYR A 197 -13.09 14.62 0.65
CA TYR A 197 -11.70 14.70 1.13
C TYR A 197 -11.09 16.04 0.78
N LEU A 198 -10.65 16.77 1.79
CA LEU A 198 -10.00 18.06 1.66
C LEU A 198 -8.49 17.86 1.58
N ILE A 199 -7.86 18.26 0.49
CA ILE A 199 -6.42 18.01 0.29
C ILE A 199 -5.64 19.22 -0.20
N SER A 200 -4.33 19.19 0.04
CA SER A 200 -3.34 19.94 -0.72
C SER A 200 -2.33 18.98 -1.34
N SER A 201 -2.06 19.12 -2.63
CA SER A 201 -0.98 18.39 -3.29
C SER A 201 0.41 18.99 -3.06
N LYS A 202 0.51 20.12 -2.33
CA LYS A 202 1.76 20.71 -1.86
C LYS A 202 2.07 20.31 -0.42
N LEU A 203 1.02 20.18 0.39
CA LEU A 203 1.07 19.92 1.83
C LEU A 203 0.36 18.58 2.10
N VAL A 204 0.91 17.49 1.55
CA VAL A 204 0.29 16.16 1.60
C VAL A 204 0.14 15.64 3.04
N ASP A 205 1.07 16.01 3.91
CA ASP A 205 1.09 15.57 5.31
C ASP A 205 0.56 16.64 6.28
N HIS A 206 -0.17 17.64 5.77
CA HIS A 206 -0.71 18.70 6.60
C HIS A 206 -1.78 18.16 7.56
N ARG A 207 -1.60 18.41 8.87
CA ARG A 207 -2.40 17.83 9.97
C ARG A 207 -3.91 17.99 9.88
N TYR A 208 -4.41 19.06 9.25
CA TYR A 208 -5.85 19.31 9.09
C TYR A 208 -6.42 18.77 7.78
N LEU A 209 -5.60 18.18 6.91
CA LEU A 209 -6.00 17.75 5.58
C LEU A 209 -6.11 16.22 5.49
N ASP A 210 -6.88 15.76 4.50
CA ASP A 210 -7.31 14.37 4.40
C ASP A 210 -6.51 13.54 3.38
N PHE A 211 -5.31 13.96 2.95
CA PHE A 211 -4.57 13.19 1.94
C PHE A 211 -4.32 11.74 2.38
N PRO A 212 -3.86 11.46 3.60
CA PRO A 212 -3.71 10.09 4.10
C PRO A 212 -5.04 9.32 4.14
N LYS A 213 -6.14 9.95 4.57
CA LYS A 213 -7.48 9.32 4.58
C LYS A 213 -8.00 9.02 3.18
N LEU A 214 -7.68 9.87 2.20
CA LEU A 214 -8.00 9.63 0.79
C LEU A 214 -7.28 8.37 0.29
N ILE A 215 -6.02 8.18 0.64
CA ILE A 215 -5.25 6.98 0.29
C ILE A 215 -5.88 5.72 0.93
N GLU A 216 -6.27 5.80 2.21
CA GLU A 216 -7.04 4.71 2.84
C GLU A 216 -8.31 4.38 2.07
N ARG A 217 -9.05 5.41 1.68
CA ARG A 217 -10.30 5.24 0.94
C ARG A 217 -10.08 4.59 -0.43
N LEU A 218 -9.01 4.92 -1.13
CA LEU A 218 -8.64 4.25 -2.38
C LEU A 218 -8.39 2.75 -2.17
N VAL A 219 -7.68 2.38 -1.11
CA VAL A 219 -7.45 0.98 -0.74
C VAL A 219 -8.75 0.27 -0.37
N GLU A 220 -9.62 0.91 0.42
CA GLU A 220 -10.91 0.35 0.83
C GLU A 220 -11.87 0.10 -0.34
N LYS A 221 -11.89 1.01 -1.30
CA LYS A 221 -12.74 0.92 -2.49
C LYS A 221 -12.22 -0.07 -3.52
N SER A 222 -10.98 -0.50 -3.39
CA SER A 222 -10.41 -1.59 -4.18
C SER A 222 -10.77 -2.95 -3.56
N SER A 223 -10.84 -3.99 -4.37
CA SER A 223 -11.17 -5.35 -3.93
C SER A 223 -10.18 -6.40 -4.44
N GLY A 224 -10.07 -7.53 -3.74
CA GLY A 224 -9.21 -8.64 -4.14
C GLY A 224 -7.76 -8.22 -4.34
N LEU A 225 -7.13 -8.72 -5.39
CA LEU A 225 -5.74 -8.43 -5.76
C LEU A 225 -5.50 -6.96 -6.13
N LYS A 226 -6.50 -6.25 -6.64
CA LYS A 226 -6.41 -4.81 -6.89
C LYS A 226 -6.20 -4.02 -5.60
N LYS A 227 -6.82 -4.46 -4.49
CA LYS A 227 -6.61 -3.86 -3.17
C LYS A 227 -5.15 -4.01 -2.72
N GLU A 228 -4.57 -5.19 -2.89
CA GLU A 228 -3.15 -5.42 -2.58
C GLU A 228 -2.25 -4.58 -3.50
N ALA A 229 -2.55 -4.51 -4.80
CA ALA A 229 -1.82 -3.70 -5.76
C ALA A 229 -1.77 -2.21 -5.35
N VAL A 230 -2.91 -1.63 -4.98
CA VAL A 230 -2.98 -0.25 -4.49
C VAL A 230 -2.23 -0.09 -3.17
N MET A 231 -2.48 -0.97 -2.20
CA MET A 231 -1.92 -0.90 -0.85
C MET A 231 -0.40 -1.02 -0.82
N TYR A 232 0.18 -1.91 -1.63
CA TYR A 232 1.64 -2.09 -1.69
C TYR A 232 2.36 -1.03 -2.54
N SER A 233 1.62 -0.37 -3.44
CA SER A 233 2.19 0.68 -4.30
C SER A 233 2.29 2.02 -3.58
N LEU A 234 1.31 2.37 -2.74
CA LEU A 234 1.23 3.67 -2.09
C LEU A 234 2.04 3.71 -0.78
N GLN A 235 2.89 4.72 -0.63
CA GLN A 235 3.81 4.86 0.50
C GLN A 235 3.15 5.36 1.78
N TYR A 236 2.01 6.03 1.67
CA TYR A 236 1.36 6.63 2.82
C TYR A 236 0.98 5.59 3.86
N ASN A 237 1.36 5.84 5.09
CA ASN A 237 1.04 5.01 6.24
C ASN A 237 0.12 5.78 7.19
N THR A 238 -0.97 5.15 7.56
CA THR A 238 -1.78 5.49 8.72
C THR A 238 -1.82 4.26 9.61
N LYS A 239 -2.25 4.37 10.86
CA LYS A 239 -2.41 3.18 11.74
C LYS A 239 -3.27 2.11 11.08
N LYS A 240 -4.36 2.52 10.43
CA LYS A 240 -5.26 1.60 9.72
C LYS A 240 -4.58 0.94 8.51
N MET A 241 -3.80 1.70 7.75
CA MET A 241 -3.03 1.14 6.63
C MET A 241 -1.92 0.21 7.09
N ILE A 242 -1.18 0.54 8.15
CA ILE A 242 -0.17 -0.35 8.73
C ILE A 242 -0.81 -1.68 9.15
N ASN A 243 -1.97 -1.63 9.81
CA ASN A 243 -2.71 -2.84 10.21
C ASN A 243 -3.25 -3.62 8.99
N GLY A 244 -3.74 -2.94 7.96
CA GLY A 244 -4.16 -3.55 6.70
C GLY A 244 -3.00 -4.24 5.99
N LYS A 245 -1.84 -3.57 5.91
CA LYS A 245 -0.59 -4.12 5.36
C LYS A 245 -0.12 -5.33 6.18
N ALA A 246 -0.22 -5.29 7.51
CA ALA A 246 0.14 -6.41 8.38
C ALA A 246 -0.60 -7.69 7.98
N GLY A 247 -1.94 -7.66 7.88
CA GLY A 247 -2.73 -8.82 7.50
C GLY A 247 -2.40 -9.36 6.09
N ALA A 248 -2.15 -8.47 5.13
CA ALA A 248 -1.75 -8.86 3.79
C ALA A 248 -0.33 -9.46 3.74
N LEU A 249 0.62 -8.89 4.49
CA LEU A 249 1.98 -9.42 4.60
C LEU A 249 2.02 -10.76 5.35
N GLU A 250 1.21 -10.94 6.40
CA GLU A 250 1.08 -12.21 7.09
C GLU A 250 0.60 -13.34 6.16
N SER A 251 -0.32 -13.06 5.25
CA SER A 251 -0.79 -14.06 4.28
C SER A 251 0.31 -14.52 3.31
N ARG A 252 1.31 -13.70 3.06
CA ARG A 252 2.48 -14.01 2.21
C ARG A 252 3.51 -14.90 2.90
N LEU A 253 3.60 -14.85 4.25
CA LEU A 253 4.60 -15.61 5.02
C LEU A 253 4.62 -17.09 4.69
N VAL A 254 3.44 -17.70 4.54
CA VAL A 254 3.32 -19.13 4.22
C VAL A 254 3.96 -19.45 2.87
N TRP A 255 3.62 -18.68 1.84
CA TRP A 255 4.15 -18.90 0.49
C TRP A 255 5.64 -18.61 0.38
N THR A 256 6.13 -17.58 1.07
CA THR A 256 7.56 -17.26 1.10
C THR A 256 8.35 -18.30 1.88
N GLY A 257 7.84 -18.76 3.00
CA GLY A 257 8.45 -19.84 3.77
C GLY A 257 8.53 -21.14 2.98
N LEU A 258 7.44 -21.52 2.31
CA LEU A 258 7.40 -22.68 1.40
C LEU A 258 8.41 -22.53 0.25
N LYS A 259 8.45 -21.36 -0.39
CA LYS A 259 9.40 -21.08 -1.47
C LYS A 259 10.84 -21.19 -1.01
N ALA A 260 11.17 -20.64 0.16
CA ALA A 260 12.51 -20.69 0.73
C ALA A 260 12.94 -22.13 1.10
N ALA A 261 12.03 -22.94 1.64
CA ALA A 261 12.28 -24.34 1.95
C ALA A 261 12.48 -25.19 0.69
N PHE A 262 11.71 -24.95 -0.37
CA PHE A 262 11.83 -25.66 -1.65
C PHE A 262 13.10 -25.27 -2.40
N GLY A 263 13.45 -24.00 -2.43
CA GLY A 263 14.68 -23.54 -3.08
C GLY A 263 15.93 -24.18 -2.50
N ALA A 264 15.96 -24.34 -1.18
CA ALA A 264 17.04 -25.03 -0.49
C ALA A 264 17.13 -26.51 -0.84
N ALA A 265 16.01 -27.21 -0.90
CA ALA A 265 15.96 -28.65 -1.20
C ALA A 265 16.46 -28.99 -2.62
N ILE A 266 16.29 -28.07 -3.58
CA ILE A 266 16.75 -28.25 -4.98
C ILE A 266 18.26 -28.00 -5.11
N LEU A 267 18.81 -27.05 -4.35
CA LEU A 267 20.19 -26.60 -4.51
C LEU A 267 21.23 -27.51 -3.85
N VAL A 268 20.86 -28.24 -2.78
CA VAL A 268 21.79 -29.10 -2.03
C VAL A 268 21.07 -30.34 -1.51
N PRO A 269 21.04 -31.44 -2.26
CA PRO A 269 20.30 -32.67 -1.90
C PRO A 269 20.69 -33.28 -0.55
N ASP A 270 21.95 -33.12 -0.11
CA ASP A 270 22.48 -33.73 1.13
C ASP A 270 22.43 -32.77 2.34
N LEU A 271 22.05 -31.50 2.19
CA LEU A 271 21.92 -30.54 3.27
C LEU A 271 20.44 -30.14 3.47
N SER A 272 19.67 -31.04 4.06
CA SER A 272 18.24 -30.89 4.35
C SER A 272 17.87 -29.75 5.33
N LEU A 273 18.84 -28.99 5.81
CA LEU A 273 18.67 -27.90 6.77
C LEU A 273 18.92 -26.49 6.19
N THR A 274 19.21 -26.38 4.88
CA THR A 274 19.48 -25.10 4.26
C THR A 274 18.17 -24.39 3.88
N VAL A 275 18.17 -23.06 4.02
CA VAL A 275 17.07 -22.18 3.64
C VAL A 275 17.55 -21.28 2.53
N ASP A 276 16.70 -20.98 1.54
CA ASP A 276 17.04 -20.00 0.49
C ASP A 276 17.03 -18.57 1.09
N TYR A 277 18.18 -18.19 1.59
CA TYR A 277 18.38 -16.86 2.19
C TYR A 277 18.10 -15.70 1.25
N ARG A 278 18.27 -15.89 -0.06
CA ARG A 278 18.00 -14.85 -1.06
C ARG A 278 16.50 -14.52 -1.12
N SER A 279 15.67 -15.57 -1.10
CA SER A 279 14.21 -15.40 -1.04
C SER A 279 13.78 -14.68 0.24
N ILE A 280 14.39 -15.01 1.37
CA ILE A 280 14.09 -14.39 2.64
C ILE A 280 14.52 -12.92 2.67
N SER A 281 15.76 -12.61 2.29
CA SER A 281 16.25 -11.23 2.24
C SER A 281 15.41 -10.35 1.30
N SER A 282 15.02 -10.89 0.15
CA SER A 282 14.16 -10.19 -0.80
C SER A 282 12.76 -9.89 -0.23
N GLU A 283 12.19 -10.83 0.53
CA GLU A 283 10.89 -10.63 1.17
C GLU A 283 10.97 -9.65 2.33
N MET A 284 12.02 -9.70 3.14
CA MET A 284 12.26 -8.74 4.21
C MET A 284 12.41 -7.30 3.65
N GLU A 285 13.14 -7.15 2.56
CA GLU A 285 13.27 -5.85 1.89
C GLU A 285 11.93 -5.37 1.31
N PHE A 286 11.09 -6.30 0.81
CA PHE A 286 9.73 -5.99 0.40
C PHE A 286 8.87 -5.51 1.59
N TYR A 287 9.00 -6.13 2.78
CA TYR A 287 8.30 -5.68 3.99
C TYR A 287 8.73 -4.27 4.39
N ARG A 288 10.05 -4.00 4.43
CA ARG A 288 10.58 -2.66 4.75
C ARG A 288 10.00 -1.58 3.84
N LYS A 289 10.05 -1.81 2.53
CA LYS A 289 9.53 -0.87 1.53
C LYS A 289 8.01 -0.68 1.65
N THR A 290 7.29 -1.76 1.91
CA THR A 290 5.84 -1.72 2.06
C THR A 290 5.41 -0.97 3.32
N LEU A 291 6.15 -1.13 4.41
CA LEU A 291 5.86 -0.50 5.70
C LEU A 291 6.44 0.91 5.83
N GLY A 292 7.27 1.38 4.89
CA GLY A 292 7.89 2.69 4.94
C GLY A 292 8.91 2.81 6.06
N ILE A 293 9.73 1.79 6.25
CA ILE A 293 10.82 1.73 7.25
C ILE A 293 12.17 1.49 6.57
N THR A 294 12.40 2.13 5.46
CA THR A 294 13.70 2.12 4.79
C THR A 294 14.65 3.14 5.42
N ASP A 295 15.94 3.05 5.09
CA ASP A 295 16.90 4.05 5.56
C ASP A 295 16.59 5.46 5.05
N SER A 296 15.97 5.57 3.86
CA SER A 296 15.47 6.84 3.33
C SER A 296 14.33 7.39 4.17
N ASP A 297 13.33 6.54 4.51
CA ASP A 297 12.19 6.97 5.34
C ASP A 297 12.65 7.47 6.72
N LEU A 298 13.65 6.80 7.31
CA LEU A 298 14.22 7.23 8.58
C LEU A 298 15.02 8.55 8.46
N GLN A 299 15.73 8.78 7.35
CA GLN A 299 16.39 10.05 7.08
C GLN A 299 15.38 11.19 6.91
N ASP A 300 14.26 10.94 6.26
CA ASP A 300 13.22 11.95 6.09
C ASP A 300 12.53 12.27 7.43
N LEU A 301 12.28 11.25 8.27
CA LEU A 301 11.83 11.47 9.64
C LEU A 301 12.85 12.28 10.47
N ALA A 302 14.14 12.03 10.31
CA ALA A 302 15.22 12.78 10.97
C ALA A 302 15.20 14.27 10.58
N LYS A 303 14.97 14.57 9.29
CA LYS A 303 14.81 15.96 8.82
C LYS A 303 13.59 16.64 9.43
N ILE A 304 12.45 15.95 9.51
CA ILE A 304 11.20 16.48 10.07
C ILE A 304 11.33 16.77 11.56
N THR A 305 11.97 15.86 12.30
CA THR A 305 12.14 15.97 13.76
C THR A 305 13.30 16.87 14.18
N GLY A 306 14.20 17.25 13.24
CA GLY A 306 15.45 17.93 13.55
C GLY A 306 16.46 17.10 14.37
N LYS A 307 16.21 15.78 14.50
CA LYS A 307 17.09 14.83 15.22
C LYS A 307 18.01 14.10 14.24
N THR A 308 19.09 13.54 14.75
CA THR A 308 19.93 12.63 13.94
C THR A 308 19.32 11.23 13.90
N VAL A 309 19.65 10.46 12.86
CA VAL A 309 19.20 9.07 12.69
C VAL A 309 19.57 8.20 13.91
N ASP A 310 20.77 8.37 14.45
CA ASP A 310 21.25 7.59 15.60
C ASP A 310 20.46 7.93 16.88
N VAL A 311 20.12 9.20 17.09
CA VAL A 311 19.25 9.63 18.19
C VAL A 311 17.88 9.01 18.07
N LEU A 312 17.26 9.03 16.87
CA LEU A 312 15.96 8.42 16.65
C LEU A 312 15.98 6.91 16.94
N LYS A 313 16.96 6.19 16.44
CA LYS A 313 17.10 4.76 16.69
C LYS A 313 17.20 4.42 18.18
N HIS A 314 18.02 5.16 18.90
CA HIS A 314 18.26 4.90 20.33
C HIS A 314 17.09 5.33 21.20
N GLU A 315 16.57 6.55 21.00
CA GLU A 315 15.47 7.12 21.81
C GLU A 315 14.18 6.30 21.67
N TYR A 316 13.85 5.90 20.44
CA TYR A 316 12.62 5.17 20.13
C TYR A 316 12.82 3.66 20.00
N LYS A 317 14.01 3.16 20.26
CA LYS A 317 14.37 1.73 20.24
C LYS A 317 13.97 1.04 18.92
N LEU A 318 14.26 1.69 17.79
CA LEU A 318 13.97 1.13 16.47
C LEU A 318 14.91 -0.05 16.20
N GLN A 319 14.36 -1.27 16.17
CA GLN A 319 15.16 -2.49 16.22
C GLN A 319 15.57 -2.99 14.83
N THR A 320 14.75 -2.73 13.81
CA THR A 320 14.92 -3.37 12.50
C THR A 320 16.02 -2.76 11.64
N PHE A 321 16.40 -1.51 11.89
CA PHE A 321 17.42 -0.81 11.09
C PHE A 321 18.84 -1.36 11.25
N ASP A 322 19.16 -1.92 12.40
CA ASP A 322 20.47 -2.52 12.64
C ASP A 322 20.55 -3.99 12.19
N ILE A 323 19.43 -4.73 12.30
CA ILE A 323 19.31 -6.09 11.79
C ILE A 323 19.57 -6.14 10.28
N PHE A 324 19.10 -5.15 9.52
CA PHE A 324 19.24 -5.11 8.06
C PHE A 324 20.62 -4.74 7.53
N LYS A 325 21.44 -4.04 8.29
CA LYS A 325 22.84 -3.79 7.90
C LYS A 325 23.64 -5.09 7.75
N ILE A 326 23.20 -6.10 8.49
CA ILE A 326 23.83 -7.41 8.56
C ILE A 326 23.39 -8.31 7.40
N THR A 327 22.10 -8.28 7.03
CA THR A 327 21.47 -9.27 6.16
C THR A 327 21.77 -9.13 4.66
N THR A 328 22.31 -8.02 4.20
CA THR A 328 22.47 -7.79 2.75
C THR A 328 23.82 -8.21 2.18
N LYS A 329 24.82 -8.52 3.01
CA LYS A 329 26.20 -8.74 2.56
C LYS A 329 26.80 -10.11 2.88
N ASP A 330 26.32 -10.85 3.87
CA ASP A 330 26.93 -12.12 4.27
C ASP A 330 25.90 -13.20 4.65
N VAL A 331 25.89 -14.29 3.85
CA VAL A 331 25.03 -15.46 4.04
C VAL A 331 25.33 -16.16 5.37
N THR A 332 26.57 -16.09 5.85
CA THR A 332 27.03 -16.70 7.11
C THR A 332 26.42 -15.98 8.32
N GLU A 333 26.34 -14.67 8.26
CA GLU A 333 25.80 -13.83 9.33
C GLU A 333 24.27 -13.98 9.44
N LEU A 334 23.59 -14.08 8.30
CA LEU A 334 22.18 -14.43 8.25
C LEU A 334 21.93 -15.82 8.88
N GLY A 335 22.80 -16.79 8.56
CA GLY A 335 22.75 -18.14 9.17
C GLY A 335 22.85 -18.10 10.70
N MET A 336 23.69 -17.24 11.26
CA MET A 336 23.80 -17.06 12.72
C MET A 336 22.51 -16.48 13.34
N GLN A 337 21.82 -15.60 12.65
CA GLN A 337 20.54 -15.05 13.09
C GLN A 337 19.41 -16.10 13.08
N PHE A 338 19.50 -17.13 12.24
CA PHE A 338 18.56 -18.26 12.22
C PHE A 338 18.80 -19.26 13.34
N ALA A 339 20.00 -19.34 13.90
CA ALA A 339 20.37 -20.31 14.90
C ALA A 339 19.43 -20.34 16.15
N PRO A 340 18.98 -19.20 16.72
CA PRO A 340 18.01 -19.21 17.81
C PRO A 340 16.69 -19.86 17.43
N TYR A 341 16.20 -19.65 16.23
CA TYR A 341 14.92 -20.20 15.75
C TYR A 341 15.01 -21.71 15.53
N LEU A 342 16.14 -22.23 15.08
CA LEU A 342 16.40 -23.68 14.99
C LEU A 342 16.30 -24.38 16.35
N LYS A 343 16.83 -23.76 17.41
CA LYS A 343 16.76 -24.32 18.77
C LYS A 343 15.32 -24.38 19.30
N HIS A 344 14.51 -23.37 19.04
CA HIS A 344 13.12 -23.34 19.47
C HIS A 344 12.22 -24.32 18.70
N ILE A 345 12.55 -24.62 17.47
CA ILE A 345 11.77 -25.53 16.62
C ILE A 345 11.98 -26.98 16.99
N SER A 346 13.19 -27.35 17.40
CA SER A 346 13.49 -28.71 17.87
C SER A 346 12.80 -29.10 19.18
N MET A 347 12.17 -28.15 19.89
CA MET A 347 11.56 -28.34 21.21
C MET A 347 10.04 -28.18 21.25
N SER A 348 9.35 -27.84 20.15
CA SER A 348 7.91 -27.55 20.21
C SER A 348 7.05 -28.70 19.68
N GLU A 349 6.12 -29.19 20.52
CA GLU A 349 5.06 -30.15 20.18
C GLU A 349 4.19 -29.69 18.96
N ALA A 350 4.13 -28.38 18.71
CA ALA A 350 3.44 -27.81 17.57
C ALA A 350 4.06 -28.21 16.21
N LEU A 351 5.37 -28.50 16.18
CA LEU A 351 6.06 -28.98 14.99
C LEU A 351 5.74 -30.46 14.72
N GLU A 352 5.66 -31.29 15.75
CA GLU A 352 5.29 -32.69 15.62
C GLU A 352 3.90 -32.87 15.03
N SER A 353 2.92 -32.06 15.44
CA SER A 353 1.56 -32.13 14.91
C SER A 353 1.49 -31.64 13.46
N THR A 354 2.36 -30.68 13.09
CA THR A 354 2.43 -30.11 11.74
C THR A 354 3.14 -31.06 10.77
N VAL A 355 4.19 -31.74 11.22
CA VAL A 355 4.96 -32.71 10.42
C VAL A 355 4.22 -34.04 10.26
N LYS A 356 3.52 -34.50 11.32
CA LYS A 356 2.72 -35.75 11.30
C LYS A 356 1.53 -35.69 10.34
N SER A 357 1.08 -34.51 9.94
CA SER A 357 -0.03 -34.32 8.97
C SER A 357 0.42 -34.26 7.50
N LEU A 358 1.72 -34.36 7.20
CA LEU A 358 2.28 -34.42 5.84
C LEU A 358 2.65 -35.87 5.48
N PRO A 359 1.76 -36.66 4.87
CA PRO A 359 2.13 -37.97 4.38
C PRO A 359 3.06 -37.86 3.16
N VAL A 360 4.09 -38.71 3.18
CA VAL A 360 4.98 -38.95 2.02
C VAL A 360 6.15 -37.99 1.83
N ILE A 361 7.05 -37.88 2.79
CA ILE A 361 8.44 -37.53 2.42
C ILE A 361 9.38 -38.05 3.54
N SER A 362 10.26 -38.97 3.27
CA SER A 362 11.41 -39.31 4.14
C SER A 362 12.49 -38.22 4.11
N SER A 363 12.42 -37.26 3.15
CA SER A 363 13.03 -35.92 3.14
C SER A 363 12.15 -34.85 3.82
N ALA A 364 10.96 -35.18 4.31
CA ALA A 364 9.96 -34.28 4.85
C ALA A 364 10.36 -33.62 6.16
N LEU A 365 11.16 -34.26 6.99
CA LEU A 365 11.65 -33.67 8.23
C LEU A 365 12.54 -32.44 7.96
N GLY A 366 13.46 -32.56 7.00
CA GLY A 366 14.33 -31.46 6.63
C GLY A 366 13.56 -30.29 5.99
N PHE A 367 12.61 -30.57 5.11
CA PHE A 367 11.74 -29.55 4.51
C PHE A 367 10.85 -28.87 5.56
N GLY A 368 10.23 -29.66 6.45
CA GLY A 368 9.40 -29.12 7.52
C GLY A 368 10.17 -28.20 8.48
N ILE A 369 11.40 -28.56 8.84
CA ILE A 369 12.28 -27.74 9.68
C ILE A 369 12.68 -26.46 8.92
N SER A 370 13.05 -26.56 7.64
CA SER A 370 13.43 -25.41 6.82
C SER A 370 12.26 -24.45 6.63
N PHE A 371 11.06 -24.96 6.36
CA PHE A 371 9.85 -24.16 6.29
C PHE A 371 9.53 -23.46 7.60
N ALA A 372 9.50 -24.21 8.71
CA ALA A 372 9.17 -23.66 10.00
C ALA A 372 10.19 -22.60 10.45
N THR A 373 11.47 -22.82 10.18
CA THR A 373 12.54 -21.86 10.46
C THR A 373 12.33 -20.57 9.66
N ALA A 374 12.14 -20.68 8.35
CA ALA A 374 11.91 -19.53 7.48
C ALA A 374 10.64 -18.77 7.89
N TYR A 375 9.56 -19.49 8.16
CA TYR A 375 8.29 -18.89 8.58
C TYR A 375 8.40 -18.17 9.92
N CYS A 376 8.99 -18.80 10.94
CA CYS A 376 9.16 -18.19 12.26
C CYS A 376 10.08 -16.96 12.18
N PHE A 377 11.17 -17.05 11.44
CA PHE A 377 12.08 -15.92 11.22
C PHE A 377 11.38 -14.75 10.56
N LEU A 378 10.73 -14.96 9.41
CA LEU A 378 10.01 -13.93 8.70
C LEU A 378 8.89 -13.32 9.55
N ARG A 379 8.15 -14.14 10.29
CA ARG A 379 7.07 -13.69 11.17
C ARG A 379 7.58 -12.79 12.29
N SER A 380 8.65 -13.22 12.98
CA SER A 380 9.25 -12.43 14.07
C SER A 380 9.77 -11.08 13.56
N ASN A 381 10.48 -11.09 12.43
CA ASN A 381 10.97 -9.86 11.84
C ASN A 381 9.85 -8.96 11.32
N LEU A 382 8.80 -9.52 10.70
CA LEU A 382 7.63 -8.75 10.32
C LEU A 382 6.98 -8.06 11.53
N HIS A 383 6.93 -8.74 12.68
CA HIS A 383 6.37 -8.16 13.91
C HIS A 383 7.18 -6.97 14.39
N LEU A 384 8.51 -7.11 14.46
CA LEU A 384 9.42 -5.99 14.79
C LEU A 384 9.31 -4.83 13.80
N MET A 385 9.20 -5.13 12.51
CA MET A 385 9.00 -4.11 11.46
C MET A 385 7.69 -3.36 11.61
N LEU A 386 6.63 -4.05 12.01
CA LEU A 386 5.33 -3.43 12.27
C LEU A 386 5.37 -2.52 13.51
N GLU A 387 6.11 -2.91 14.54
CA GLU A 387 6.34 -2.08 15.73
C GLU A 387 7.13 -0.82 15.37
N ASP A 388 8.22 -0.95 14.63
CA ASP A 388 9.01 0.18 14.16
C ASP A 388 8.19 1.12 13.25
N ALA A 389 7.38 0.55 12.33
CA ALA A 389 6.50 1.34 11.47
C ALA A 389 5.47 2.14 12.26
N ARG A 390 4.85 1.54 13.28
CA ARG A 390 3.91 2.24 14.18
C ARG A 390 4.62 3.32 14.98
N THR A 391 5.81 3.04 15.50
CA THR A 391 6.61 3.98 16.27
C THR A 391 7.02 5.18 15.40
N MET A 392 7.54 4.96 14.20
CA MET A 392 7.89 6.04 13.27
C MET A 392 6.66 6.89 12.90
N PHE A 393 5.51 6.25 12.71
CA PHE A 393 4.27 6.94 12.45
C PHE A 393 3.81 7.79 13.66
N ASP A 394 3.90 7.26 14.89
CA ASP A 394 3.55 8.00 16.10
C ASP A 394 4.50 9.20 16.36
N ILE A 395 5.79 9.07 16.01
CA ILE A 395 6.75 10.19 16.03
C ILE A 395 6.30 11.26 15.02
N LEU A 396 6.00 10.88 13.80
CA LEU A 396 5.55 11.79 12.76
C LEU A 396 4.29 12.57 13.20
N LEU A 397 3.31 11.88 13.78
CA LEU A 397 2.10 12.49 14.31
C LEU A 397 2.40 13.52 15.39
N LYS A 398 3.28 13.18 16.33
CA LYS A 398 3.65 14.06 17.44
C LYS A 398 4.33 15.34 16.95
N GLU A 399 5.28 15.23 16.04
CA GLU A 399 6.05 16.35 15.51
C GLU A 399 5.20 17.25 14.57
N THR A 400 4.30 16.63 13.79
CA THR A 400 3.39 17.40 12.90
C THR A 400 2.17 17.96 13.62
N GLY A 401 2.00 17.65 14.90
CA GLY A 401 0.84 18.09 15.71
C GLY A 401 -0.49 17.47 15.27
N SER A 402 -0.44 16.31 14.62
CA SER A 402 -1.61 15.66 14.00
C SER A 402 -2.41 14.77 14.96
N GLU A 403 -2.52 15.13 16.26
CA GLU A 403 -3.30 14.35 17.24
C GLU A 403 -4.79 14.17 16.86
N ILE A 404 -5.31 14.98 15.94
CA ILE A 404 -6.75 15.02 15.61
C ILE A 404 -7.16 14.02 14.52
N LEU A 405 -6.24 13.31 13.88
CA LEU A 405 -6.56 12.40 12.77
C LEU A 405 -7.14 11.03 13.21
N TYR A 406 -7.28 10.73 14.51
CA TYR A 406 -7.54 9.35 14.97
C TYR A 406 -8.55 9.20 16.13
N ILE A 407 -9.42 10.13 16.36
CA ILE A 407 -10.59 9.88 17.22
C ILE A 407 -11.83 9.76 16.32
N ASN A 408 -12.27 8.54 16.15
CA ASN A 408 -13.46 7.92 15.54
C ASN A 408 -13.21 7.11 14.25
#